data_6426fb6342b9d349d14e1c6636e6e908
#
_entry.id   6426fb6342b9d349d14e1c6636e6e908
#
_cell.length_a   1.000
_cell.length_b   1.000
_cell.length_c   1.000
_cell.angle_alpha   90.00
_cell.angle_beta   90.00
_cell.angle_gamma   90.00
#
_symmetry.space_group_name_H-M   'P 1'
#
loop_
_entity.id
_entity.type
_entity.pdbx_description
1 polymer ?
#
loop_
_entity_poly.entity_id
_entity_poly.type
_entity_poly.pdbx_seq_one_letter_code
_entity_poly.pdbx_strand_id
1 'polypeptide(L)'
;MKKMTRRDFINGSAVALGATALPSSVTRALAAEGAAYPPALTGLRCNHPGSNTMAHARAWNADFDLDQIVDTQESYDLVVVGAGLSGLAAAFFYRQKFGPDKTILILDNHDDFGGNTKRNEHTIDDHQLITYGGSQTLVEPREAPEAVKSLFKGVGIDLNRFDTAFNQEFYSDHGLGATTYFNAKQFGRDTVVRHPFGNYYNYIEGLHGAAISDEEAVAQTPLSKRGQRQLLHILKSGLHSLDVSEDDLPEYIKTHNYFDYLTQTLGVDDPQVLHMARHSAIDWSDASAELLTIKKAKEAGALGFAPVKVYDADHPYIHHFPDGNAGVARAIVKYLIPSIAEGATAESLVGAKFDYGQLDGSNHPSRIRLNSTVVDVHHSPDKAGTERVSVHYIQGEKAHKISADHVVMACHNAMVPHIVSDLPEKQATALSEQLKSPLVYTSVGLRNWRAFKEQGIGLAMSPGNMHQTVFIDFPVSLGGYQHTEGPDAPCVLQMISCPYSEQSAVPAKEQYREARYRMLGTPFSVYEAEVREHLSGMLSSKYFNFDRDVASLTVNRWAHGYTVAGREDPAAGPGGSVTVGRQPHGRITIANSDSAPEADAIAAMEMGYRAITEL
;
A
#
# COMPACT_ATOMS: atom_id res chain seq x y z
N MET A 1 26.01 12.16 16.36
CA MET A 1 25.10 10.98 16.39
C MET A 1 25.94 9.73 16.15
N LYS A 2 25.88 8.73 17.05
CA LYS A 2 26.57 7.45 16.81
C LYS A 2 25.88 6.76 15.63
N LYS A 3 26.62 6.41 14.58
CA LYS A 3 26.12 5.57 13.48
C LYS A 3 25.65 4.24 14.09
N MET A 4 24.39 3.89 13.87
CA MET A 4 23.86 2.57 14.22
C MET A 4 24.68 1.51 13.51
N THR A 5 25.27 0.59 14.24
CA THR A 5 26.15 -0.43 13.67
C THR A 5 25.31 -1.64 13.25
N ARG A 6 25.87 -2.45 12.35
CA ARG A 6 25.33 -3.76 11.95
C ARG A 6 24.91 -4.63 13.15
N ARG A 7 25.66 -4.51 14.25
CA ARG A 7 25.45 -5.22 15.50
C ARG A 7 24.25 -4.70 16.28
N ASP A 8 23.97 -3.40 16.23
CA ASP A 8 22.83 -2.78 16.91
C ASP A 8 21.51 -3.18 16.24
N PHE A 9 21.50 -3.34 14.90
CA PHE A 9 20.34 -3.83 14.15
C PHE A 9 20.08 -5.33 14.40
N ILE A 10 21.12 -6.16 14.36
CA ILE A 10 21.01 -7.60 14.64
C ILE A 10 20.55 -7.82 16.09
N ASN A 11 21.05 -7.04 17.04
CA ASN A 11 20.62 -7.10 18.43
C ASN A 11 19.17 -6.58 18.62
N GLY A 12 18.76 -5.54 17.88
CA GLY A 12 17.36 -5.08 17.86
C GLY A 12 16.41 -6.15 17.28
N SER A 13 16.81 -6.83 16.23
CA SER A 13 16.06 -7.94 15.63
C SER A 13 16.07 -9.20 16.51
N ALA A 14 17.16 -9.47 17.21
CA ALA A 14 17.28 -10.59 18.16
C ALA A 14 16.50 -10.36 19.44
N VAL A 15 16.35 -9.11 19.90
CA VAL A 15 15.47 -8.77 21.04
C VAL A 15 14.00 -8.97 20.69
N ALA A 16 13.60 -8.69 19.42
CA ALA A 16 12.26 -9.02 18.92
C ALA A 16 12.00 -10.54 18.82
N LEU A 17 13.04 -11.34 18.56
CA LEU A 17 12.97 -12.80 18.53
C LEU A 17 13.05 -13.44 19.95
N GLY A 18 13.60 -12.73 20.94
CA GLY A 18 13.79 -13.23 22.29
C GLY A 18 12.59 -13.06 23.24
N ALA A 19 11.58 -12.24 22.87
CA ALA A 19 10.48 -11.87 23.76
C ALA A 19 9.18 -12.66 23.57
N THR A 20 9.08 -13.55 22.57
CA THR A 20 7.92 -14.43 22.40
C THR A 20 8.36 -15.85 22.04
N ALA A 21 8.87 -16.59 23.01
CA ALA A 21 8.81 -18.04 22.96
C ALA A 21 7.34 -18.45 23.15
N LEU A 22 6.56 -18.46 22.07
CA LEU A 22 5.33 -19.24 22.03
C LEU A 22 5.70 -20.70 22.35
N PRO A 23 4.88 -21.43 23.13
CA PRO A 23 5.14 -22.83 23.41
C PRO A 23 5.35 -23.58 22.10
N SER A 24 6.38 -24.41 22.03
CA SER A 24 6.77 -25.20 20.85
C SER A 24 5.65 -26.10 20.29
N SER A 25 4.52 -26.23 20.99
CA SER A 25 3.30 -26.88 20.54
C SER A 25 2.47 -26.07 19.53
N VAL A 26 2.48 -24.72 19.61
CA VAL A 26 1.72 -23.86 18.68
C VAL A 26 2.47 -23.73 17.35
N THR A 27 3.78 -23.60 17.38
CA THR A 27 4.63 -23.56 16.17
C THR A 27 4.65 -24.91 15.43
N ARG A 28 4.49 -26.03 16.13
CA ARG A 28 4.38 -27.37 15.52
C ARG A 28 2.99 -27.66 14.96
N ALA A 29 1.93 -27.09 15.52
CA ALA A 29 0.57 -27.26 14.99
C ALA A 29 0.38 -26.50 13.66
N LEU A 30 1.05 -25.36 13.47
CA LEU A 30 1.00 -24.58 12.21
C LEU A 30 1.89 -25.18 11.10
N ALA A 31 2.83 -26.06 11.43
CA ALA A 31 3.72 -26.72 10.46
C ALA A 31 3.24 -28.10 9.99
N ALA A 32 2.14 -28.61 10.53
CA ALA A 32 1.67 -29.99 10.31
C ALA A 32 0.42 -30.14 9.44
N GLU A 33 -0.24 -29.06 9.05
CA GLU A 33 -1.37 -29.11 8.11
C GLU A 33 -1.04 -28.25 6.88
N GLY A 34 -1.08 -28.83 5.71
CA GLY A 34 -0.87 -28.33 4.33
C GLY A 34 -0.54 -26.86 4.18
N ALA A 35 0.20 -26.49 3.14
CA ALA A 35 0.70 -25.12 2.90
C ALA A 35 -0.33 -24.06 3.35
N ALA A 36 0.03 -23.23 4.35
CA ALA A 36 -0.86 -22.23 4.90
C ALA A 36 -1.44 -21.36 3.77
N TYR A 37 -2.75 -21.13 3.76
CA TYR A 37 -3.41 -20.27 2.79
C TYR A 37 -3.20 -18.79 3.20
N PRO A 38 -2.30 -18.04 2.54
CA PRO A 38 -1.86 -16.72 3.01
C PRO A 38 -2.97 -15.70 3.25
N PRO A 39 -4.05 -15.61 2.43
CA PRO A 39 -5.13 -14.65 2.67
C PRO A 39 -5.86 -14.81 4.01
N ALA A 40 -5.88 -16.02 4.58
CA ALA A 40 -6.55 -16.28 5.85
C ALA A 40 -5.64 -16.09 7.09
N LEU A 41 -4.37 -15.73 6.89
CA LEU A 41 -3.44 -15.49 7.99
C LEU A 41 -3.66 -14.10 8.60
N THR A 42 -3.72 -14.05 9.93
CA THR A 42 -3.85 -12.82 10.72
C THR A 42 -2.52 -12.40 11.37
N GLY A 43 -2.52 -11.33 12.14
CA GLY A 43 -1.31 -10.80 12.78
C GLY A 43 -0.51 -9.91 11.83
N LEU A 44 0.83 -9.93 11.91
CA LEU A 44 1.68 -9.16 11.00
C LEU A 44 1.75 -9.83 9.64
N ARG A 45 1.42 -9.09 8.59
CA ARG A 45 1.46 -9.55 7.20
C ARG A 45 2.31 -8.61 6.32
N CYS A 46 2.53 -9.01 5.08
CA CYS A 46 3.34 -8.32 4.08
C CYS A 46 4.80 -8.21 4.53
N ASN A 47 5.26 -7.10 5.08
CA ASN A 47 6.58 -7.04 5.71
C ASN A 47 6.54 -7.65 7.12
N HIS A 48 6.22 -8.94 7.21
CA HIS A 48 6.26 -9.71 8.44
C HIS A 48 7.69 -10.19 8.78
N PRO A 49 7.97 -10.63 10.01
CA PRO A 49 9.30 -11.12 10.37
C PRO A 49 9.78 -12.23 9.42
N GLY A 50 10.97 -12.06 8.86
CA GLY A 50 11.58 -13.01 7.93
C GLY A 50 11.36 -12.71 6.44
N SER A 51 10.26 -12.07 6.05
CA SER A 51 9.90 -11.87 4.62
C SER A 51 10.93 -11.07 3.81
N ASN A 52 11.64 -10.13 4.45
CA ASN A 52 12.61 -9.27 3.78
C ASN A 52 14.06 -9.52 4.20
N THR A 53 14.33 -10.56 4.99
CA THR A 53 15.66 -10.79 5.57
C THR A 53 16.74 -10.89 4.50
N MET A 54 16.53 -11.68 3.45
CA MET A 54 17.50 -11.86 2.37
C MET A 54 17.63 -10.63 1.49
N ALA A 55 16.52 -9.96 1.18
CA ALA A 55 16.53 -8.71 0.40
C ALA A 55 17.30 -7.60 1.14
N HIS A 56 17.06 -7.43 2.44
CA HIS A 56 17.80 -6.47 3.26
C HIS A 56 19.27 -6.85 3.40
N ALA A 57 19.59 -8.13 3.58
CA ALA A 57 20.98 -8.59 3.61
C ALA A 57 21.69 -8.22 2.30
N ARG A 58 21.06 -8.42 1.14
CA ARG A 58 21.60 -8.04 -0.16
C ARG A 58 21.80 -6.52 -0.28
N ALA A 59 20.80 -5.72 0.13
CA ALA A 59 20.90 -4.27 0.11
C ALA A 59 22.03 -3.71 1.01
N TRP A 60 22.43 -4.47 2.03
CA TRP A 60 23.54 -4.11 2.92
C TRP A 60 24.87 -4.78 2.54
N ASN A 61 24.97 -5.26 1.29
CA ASN A 61 26.16 -5.92 0.75
C ASN A 61 26.63 -7.11 1.60
N ALA A 62 25.70 -7.89 2.15
CA ALA A 62 26.07 -9.17 2.74
C ALA A 62 26.57 -10.11 1.64
N ASP A 63 27.65 -10.80 1.93
CA ASP A 63 28.12 -11.88 1.06
C ASP A 63 27.18 -13.06 1.17
N PHE A 64 26.68 -13.53 0.03
CA PHE A 64 25.99 -14.79 -0.09
C PHE A 64 27.00 -15.84 -0.55
N ASP A 65 26.98 -17.00 0.10
CA ASP A 65 27.78 -18.13 -0.36
C ASP A 65 27.17 -18.70 -1.66
N LEU A 66 27.61 -18.15 -2.78
CA LEU A 66 27.19 -18.58 -4.11
C LEU A 66 28.11 -19.73 -4.64
N ASP A 67 29.15 -20.14 -3.89
CA ASP A 67 30.04 -21.23 -4.30
C ASP A 67 29.34 -22.59 -4.20
N GLN A 68 28.31 -22.71 -3.37
CA GLN A 68 27.49 -23.91 -3.22
C GLN A 68 26.13 -23.79 -3.93
N ILE A 69 26.06 -22.99 -4.98
CA ILE A 69 24.81 -22.77 -5.71
C ILE A 69 24.33 -24.04 -6.41
N VAL A 70 23.08 -24.37 -6.24
CA VAL A 70 22.42 -25.48 -6.95
C VAL A 70 22.01 -24.99 -8.35
N ASP A 71 22.75 -25.45 -9.36
CA ASP A 71 22.31 -25.25 -10.75
C ASP A 71 21.17 -26.21 -11.03
N THR A 72 19.95 -25.65 -11.13
CA THR A 72 18.72 -26.42 -11.34
C THR A 72 18.58 -26.94 -12.76
N GLN A 73 19.42 -26.46 -13.69
CA GLN A 73 19.31 -26.69 -15.14
C GLN A 73 17.98 -26.18 -15.74
N GLU A 74 17.18 -25.44 -14.98
CA GLU A 74 15.96 -24.81 -15.47
C GLU A 74 16.31 -23.61 -16.37
N SER A 75 15.59 -23.52 -17.47
CA SER A 75 15.74 -22.47 -18.47
C SER A 75 14.37 -21.97 -18.91
N TYR A 76 14.22 -20.65 -18.97
CA TYR A 76 12.95 -19.98 -19.28
C TYR A 76 13.10 -18.98 -20.43
N ASP A 77 12.02 -18.76 -21.19
CA ASP A 77 11.97 -17.66 -22.16
C ASP A 77 11.94 -16.31 -21.42
N LEU A 78 11.25 -16.26 -20.27
CA LEU A 78 11.18 -15.06 -19.42
C LEU A 78 11.30 -15.43 -17.95
N VAL A 79 12.13 -14.67 -17.20
CA VAL A 79 12.07 -14.63 -15.74
C VAL A 79 11.60 -13.24 -15.30
N VAL A 80 10.63 -13.18 -14.38
CA VAL A 80 10.14 -11.94 -13.78
C VAL A 80 10.51 -11.92 -12.30
N VAL A 81 11.13 -10.85 -11.85
CA VAL A 81 11.53 -10.65 -10.46
C VAL A 81 10.52 -9.75 -9.76
N GLY A 82 9.60 -10.36 -9.02
CA GLY A 82 8.48 -9.72 -8.33
C GLY A 82 7.12 -10.11 -8.93
N ALA A 83 6.25 -10.69 -8.10
CA ALA A 83 4.88 -11.09 -8.44
C ALA A 83 3.83 -10.01 -8.11
N GLY A 84 4.21 -8.73 -8.10
CA GLY A 84 3.29 -7.58 -8.02
C GLY A 84 2.52 -7.38 -9.33
N LEU A 85 1.57 -6.42 -9.37
CA LEU A 85 0.77 -6.15 -10.58
C LEU A 85 1.63 -5.91 -11.82
N SER A 86 2.74 -5.20 -11.68
CA SER A 86 3.65 -4.91 -12.78
C SER A 86 4.28 -6.19 -13.35
N GLY A 87 4.75 -7.10 -12.48
CA GLY A 87 5.35 -8.36 -12.91
C GLY A 87 4.32 -9.34 -13.46
N LEU A 88 3.14 -9.43 -12.86
CA LEU A 88 2.03 -10.24 -13.35
C LEU A 88 1.55 -9.74 -14.73
N ALA A 89 1.42 -8.42 -14.91
CA ALA A 89 1.09 -7.80 -16.18
C ALA A 89 2.17 -8.05 -17.24
N ALA A 90 3.46 -7.96 -16.87
CA ALA A 90 4.55 -8.30 -17.80
C ALA A 90 4.44 -9.75 -18.30
N ALA A 91 4.16 -10.70 -17.42
CA ALA A 91 3.94 -12.10 -17.81
C ALA A 91 2.72 -12.27 -18.71
N PHE A 92 1.60 -11.56 -18.44
CA PHE A 92 0.43 -11.54 -19.31
C PHE A 92 0.80 -11.03 -20.71
N PHE A 93 1.42 -9.85 -20.82
CA PHE A 93 1.77 -9.25 -22.10
C PHE A 93 2.83 -10.03 -22.87
N TYR A 94 3.76 -10.70 -22.17
CA TYR A 94 4.72 -11.58 -22.79
C TYR A 94 4.03 -12.75 -23.51
N ARG A 95 3.07 -13.41 -22.87
CA ARG A 95 2.27 -14.45 -23.50
C ARG A 95 1.44 -13.93 -24.68
N GLN A 96 0.90 -12.72 -24.57
CA GLN A 96 0.15 -12.10 -25.68
C GLN A 96 1.07 -11.81 -26.88
N LYS A 97 2.29 -11.34 -26.67
CA LYS A 97 3.23 -10.96 -27.71
C LYS A 97 3.93 -12.16 -28.35
N PHE A 98 4.35 -13.14 -27.54
CA PHE A 98 5.25 -14.22 -27.99
C PHE A 98 4.58 -15.61 -28.05
N GLY A 99 3.37 -15.74 -27.54
CA GLY A 99 2.57 -16.98 -27.61
C GLY A 99 2.37 -17.68 -26.26
N PRO A 100 1.32 -18.54 -26.18
CA PRO A 100 0.91 -19.18 -24.93
C PRO A 100 1.87 -20.27 -24.42
N ASP A 101 2.70 -20.82 -25.30
CA ASP A 101 3.64 -21.92 -24.99
C ASP A 101 4.96 -21.43 -24.41
N LYS A 102 5.17 -20.11 -24.36
CA LYS A 102 6.38 -19.51 -23.81
C LYS A 102 6.49 -19.76 -22.31
N THR A 103 7.68 -20.21 -21.90
CA THR A 103 7.96 -20.56 -20.51
C THR A 103 8.30 -19.32 -19.69
N ILE A 104 7.56 -19.13 -18.61
CA ILE A 104 7.69 -17.96 -17.72
C ILE A 104 7.85 -18.44 -16.28
N LEU A 105 8.86 -17.93 -15.58
CA LEU A 105 8.98 -18.07 -14.13
C LEU A 105 8.91 -16.68 -13.48
N ILE A 106 7.99 -16.53 -12.53
CA ILE A 106 7.91 -15.35 -11.67
C ILE A 106 8.46 -15.75 -10.29
N LEU A 107 9.44 -14.99 -9.79
CA LEU A 107 10.05 -15.18 -8.48
C LEU A 107 9.58 -14.07 -7.54
N ASP A 108 9.11 -14.43 -6.34
CA ASP A 108 8.74 -13.47 -5.30
C ASP A 108 9.30 -13.88 -3.94
N ASN A 109 9.79 -12.90 -3.17
CA ASN A 109 10.36 -13.13 -1.85
C ASN A 109 9.31 -13.33 -0.75
N HIS A 110 8.05 -12.99 -1.00
CA HIS A 110 6.96 -13.18 -0.05
C HIS A 110 6.31 -14.57 -0.17
N ASP A 111 5.49 -14.91 0.81
CA ASP A 111 4.67 -16.12 0.87
C ASP A 111 3.38 -16.02 0.05
N ASP A 112 3.15 -14.88 -0.61
CA ASP A 112 1.96 -14.60 -1.40
C ASP A 112 2.30 -13.69 -2.58
N PHE A 113 1.57 -13.83 -3.70
CA PHE A 113 1.67 -12.97 -4.87
C PHE A 113 0.88 -11.66 -4.71
N GLY A 114 0.95 -10.78 -5.71
CA GLY A 114 0.20 -9.52 -5.78
C GLY A 114 0.99 -8.28 -5.37
N GLY A 115 2.19 -8.41 -4.78
CA GLY A 115 2.94 -7.25 -4.30
C GLY A 115 2.14 -6.47 -3.27
N ASN A 116 1.88 -5.18 -3.51
CA ASN A 116 1.06 -4.33 -2.62
C ASN A 116 -0.45 -4.61 -2.73
N THR A 117 -0.89 -5.52 -3.59
CA THR A 117 -2.28 -5.95 -3.70
C THR A 117 -2.46 -7.26 -2.95
N LYS A 118 -2.80 -7.20 -1.68
CA LYS A 118 -3.01 -8.38 -0.84
C LYS A 118 -4.48 -8.53 -0.45
N ARG A 119 -4.92 -9.78 -0.45
CA ARG A 119 -6.23 -10.18 0.06
C ARG A 119 -6.10 -10.58 1.53
N ASN A 120 -7.03 -10.12 2.36
CA ASN A 120 -7.23 -10.63 3.70
C ASN A 120 -8.61 -11.28 3.80
N GLU A 121 -8.69 -12.41 4.50
CA GLU A 121 -9.92 -13.12 4.78
C GLU A 121 -10.10 -13.27 6.29
N HIS A 122 -11.27 -12.93 6.78
CA HIS A 122 -11.66 -13.12 8.17
C HIS A 122 -12.90 -14.02 8.24
N THR A 123 -12.88 -15.03 9.07
CA THR A 123 -14.07 -15.84 9.38
C THR A 123 -14.58 -15.45 10.74
N ILE A 124 -15.78 -14.89 10.81
CA ILE A 124 -16.40 -14.38 12.04
C ILE A 124 -17.81 -14.92 12.12
N ASP A 125 -18.09 -15.71 13.16
CA ASP A 125 -19.41 -16.30 13.41
C ASP A 125 -20.00 -16.95 12.13
N ASP A 126 -19.19 -17.78 11.45
CA ASP A 126 -19.48 -18.48 10.18
C ASP A 126 -19.63 -17.58 8.93
N HIS A 127 -19.44 -16.27 9.06
CA HIS A 127 -19.38 -15.35 7.92
C HIS A 127 -17.96 -15.20 7.43
N GLN A 128 -17.75 -15.40 6.13
CA GLN A 128 -16.48 -15.07 5.47
C GLN A 128 -16.49 -13.61 5.04
N LEU A 129 -15.59 -12.82 5.61
CA LEU A 129 -15.35 -11.45 5.22
C LEU A 129 -14.10 -11.37 4.38
N ILE A 130 -14.20 -10.68 3.25
CA ILE A 130 -13.12 -10.46 2.29
C ILE A 130 -12.79 -8.98 2.31
N THR A 131 -11.50 -8.67 2.42
CA THR A 131 -11.01 -7.29 2.40
C THR A 131 -9.58 -7.25 1.84
N TYR A 132 -9.03 -6.07 1.71
CA TYR A 132 -7.70 -5.83 1.15
C TYR A 132 -6.68 -5.47 2.23
N GLY A 133 -5.42 -5.80 1.96
CA GLY A 133 -4.28 -5.46 2.83
C GLY A 133 -3.33 -4.44 2.23
N GLY A 134 -3.79 -3.63 1.26
CA GLY A 134 -2.95 -2.64 0.58
C GLY A 134 -3.70 -1.89 -0.52
N SER A 135 -3.26 -1.99 -1.76
CA SER A 135 -3.86 -1.29 -2.89
C SER A 135 -5.37 -1.57 -3.04
N GLN A 136 -6.16 -0.50 -3.00
CA GLN A 136 -7.61 -0.55 -2.81
C GLN A 136 -8.38 -0.61 -4.13
N THR A 137 -8.32 0.46 -4.92
CA THR A 137 -9.24 0.76 -6.02
C THR A 137 -8.47 0.94 -7.32
N LEU A 138 -9.07 0.62 -8.44
CA LEU A 138 -8.62 1.06 -9.76
C LEU A 138 -9.09 2.50 -9.95
N VAL A 139 -8.14 3.42 -10.06
CA VAL A 139 -8.41 4.84 -10.27
C VAL A 139 -8.67 5.07 -11.75
N GLU A 140 -9.83 5.65 -12.08
CA GLU A 140 -10.24 5.99 -13.46
C GLU A 140 -9.94 4.89 -14.52
N PRO A 141 -10.31 3.61 -14.28
CA PRO A 141 -9.89 2.52 -15.16
C PRO A 141 -10.50 2.58 -16.57
N ARG A 142 -11.58 3.38 -16.74
CA ARG A 142 -12.15 3.63 -18.07
C ARG A 142 -11.26 4.50 -18.94
N GLU A 143 -10.40 5.33 -18.32
CA GLU A 143 -9.40 6.18 -18.99
C GLU A 143 -8.02 5.50 -19.09
N ALA A 144 -7.89 4.27 -18.60
CA ALA A 144 -6.63 3.52 -18.68
C ALA A 144 -6.12 3.39 -20.13
N PRO A 145 -4.80 3.30 -20.34
CA PRO A 145 -4.22 3.01 -21.64
C PRO A 145 -4.80 1.73 -22.27
N GLU A 146 -4.92 1.70 -23.58
CA GLU A 146 -5.52 0.57 -24.32
C GLU A 146 -4.88 -0.80 -24.00
N ALA A 147 -3.57 -0.81 -23.72
CA ALA A 147 -2.89 -2.02 -23.28
C ALA A 147 -3.49 -2.55 -21.97
N VAL A 148 -3.72 -1.69 -20.99
CA VAL A 148 -4.31 -2.07 -19.69
C VAL A 148 -5.78 -2.48 -19.86
N LYS A 149 -6.55 -1.77 -20.68
CA LYS A 149 -7.92 -2.18 -21.03
C LYS A 149 -7.96 -3.57 -21.68
N SER A 150 -6.97 -3.86 -22.55
CA SER A 150 -6.85 -5.19 -23.17
C SER A 150 -6.52 -6.27 -22.14
N LEU A 151 -5.73 -5.94 -21.12
CA LEU A 151 -5.47 -6.85 -20.01
C LEU A 151 -6.76 -7.12 -19.23
N PHE A 152 -7.50 -6.08 -18.82
CA PHE A 152 -8.79 -6.25 -18.12
C PHE A 152 -9.73 -7.18 -18.88
N LYS A 153 -9.90 -6.94 -20.18
CA LYS A 153 -10.72 -7.82 -21.04
C LYS A 153 -10.16 -9.24 -21.09
N GLY A 154 -8.83 -9.38 -21.23
CA GLY A 154 -8.16 -10.68 -21.36
C GLY A 154 -8.24 -11.55 -20.11
N VAL A 155 -8.37 -10.94 -18.92
CA VAL A 155 -8.54 -11.66 -17.65
C VAL A 155 -9.98 -11.66 -17.13
N GLY A 156 -10.95 -11.19 -17.94
CA GLY A 156 -12.37 -11.26 -17.63
C GLY A 156 -12.84 -10.24 -16.57
N ILE A 157 -12.23 -9.06 -16.52
CA ILE A 157 -12.70 -7.92 -15.71
C ILE A 157 -13.68 -7.09 -16.56
N ASP A 158 -14.92 -6.99 -16.12
CA ASP A 158 -15.94 -6.10 -16.67
C ASP A 158 -16.12 -4.89 -15.76
N LEU A 159 -15.65 -3.72 -16.21
CA LEU A 159 -15.71 -2.47 -15.43
C LEU A 159 -17.14 -2.00 -15.14
N ASN A 160 -18.11 -2.36 -15.98
CA ASN A 160 -19.50 -1.97 -15.77
C ASN A 160 -20.15 -2.70 -14.58
N ARG A 161 -19.57 -3.81 -14.14
CA ARG A 161 -20.07 -4.53 -12.96
C ARG A 161 -19.94 -3.72 -11.67
N PHE A 162 -18.95 -2.84 -11.59
CA PHE A 162 -18.72 -2.00 -10.41
C PHE A 162 -19.81 -0.96 -10.20
N ASP A 163 -20.48 -0.50 -11.27
CA ASP A 163 -21.61 0.46 -11.17
C ASP A 163 -22.76 -0.06 -10.30
N THR A 164 -22.90 -1.38 -10.21
CA THR A 164 -23.94 -2.05 -9.41
C THR A 164 -23.40 -2.82 -8.21
N ALA A 165 -22.10 -3.12 -8.19
CA ALA A 165 -21.47 -3.86 -7.10
C ALA A 165 -21.16 -2.97 -5.89
N PHE A 166 -20.84 -1.69 -6.14
CA PHE A 166 -20.58 -0.70 -5.10
C PHE A 166 -21.89 -0.04 -4.69
N ASN A 167 -22.27 -0.15 -3.41
CA ASN A 167 -23.48 0.51 -2.88
C ASN A 167 -23.17 1.96 -2.49
N GLN A 168 -23.42 2.90 -3.41
CA GLN A 168 -23.14 4.32 -3.20
C GLN A 168 -24.02 4.96 -2.10
N GLU A 169 -25.17 4.35 -1.78
CA GLU A 169 -26.09 4.84 -0.76
C GLU A 169 -25.82 4.27 0.65
N PHE A 170 -24.87 3.34 0.78
CA PHE A 170 -24.62 2.65 2.04
C PHE A 170 -24.41 3.59 3.23
N TYR A 171 -23.58 4.62 3.04
CA TYR A 171 -23.28 5.56 4.12
C TYR A 171 -24.47 6.47 4.45
N SER A 172 -25.16 6.98 3.45
CA SER A 172 -26.36 7.82 3.62
C SER A 172 -27.52 7.05 4.25
N ASP A 173 -27.81 5.83 3.78
CA ASP A 173 -28.88 4.97 4.30
C ASP A 173 -28.68 4.64 5.78
N HIS A 174 -27.45 4.59 6.22
CA HIS A 174 -27.11 4.33 7.61
C HIS A 174 -26.84 5.58 8.44
N GLY A 175 -26.91 6.78 7.86
CA GLY A 175 -26.63 8.05 8.53
C GLY A 175 -25.18 8.21 8.97
N LEU A 176 -24.26 7.55 8.23
CA LEU A 176 -22.83 7.58 8.46
C LEU A 176 -22.21 8.76 7.72
N GLY A 177 -21.25 9.43 8.36
CA GLY A 177 -20.56 10.59 7.78
C GLY A 177 -19.09 10.64 8.18
N ALA A 178 -18.40 11.66 7.65
CA ALA A 178 -17.03 11.95 8.00
C ALA A 178 -16.93 12.65 9.36
N THR A 179 -16.00 12.22 10.19
CA THR A 179 -15.81 12.70 11.56
C THR A 179 -14.35 12.95 11.86
N THR A 180 -14.06 13.61 12.99
CA THR A 180 -12.70 13.67 13.55
C THR A 180 -12.75 13.18 14.99
N TYR A 181 -11.83 12.26 15.33
CA TYR A 181 -11.61 11.78 16.68
C TYR A 181 -10.39 12.45 17.30
N PHE A 182 -10.60 13.11 18.41
CA PHE A 182 -9.56 13.70 19.27
C PHE A 182 -9.32 12.77 20.44
N ASN A 183 -8.14 12.19 20.56
CA ASN A 183 -7.80 11.28 21.65
C ASN A 183 -7.44 12.03 22.93
N ALA A 184 -7.73 11.42 24.09
CA ALA A 184 -7.50 12.04 25.40
C ALA A 184 -6.01 12.32 25.66
N LYS A 185 -5.09 11.52 25.11
CA LYS A 185 -3.65 11.65 25.33
C LYS A 185 -3.09 12.95 24.74
N GLN A 186 -3.56 13.35 23.56
CA GLN A 186 -3.09 14.56 22.88
C GLN A 186 -3.96 15.79 23.20
N PHE A 187 -5.26 15.57 23.36
CA PHE A 187 -6.24 16.66 23.44
C PHE A 187 -6.93 16.77 24.81
N GLY A 188 -6.55 15.93 25.78
CA GLY A 188 -7.04 15.98 27.16
C GLY A 188 -8.35 15.23 27.42
N ARG A 189 -9.15 14.92 26.40
CA ARG A 189 -10.34 14.07 26.49
C ARG A 189 -10.68 13.45 25.14
N ASP A 190 -11.25 12.25 25.17
CA ASP A 190 -11.78 11.61 23.98
C ASP A 190 -13.02 12.36 23.49
N THR A 191 -13.02 12.72 22.22
CA THR A 191 -14.10 13.51 21.62
C THR A 191 -14.22 13.16 20.13
N VAL A 192 -15.43 12.80 19.69
CA VAL A 192 -15.75 12.66 18.26
C VAL A 192 -16.56 13.87 17.83
N VAL A 193 -16.15 14.53 16.77
CA VAL A 193 -16.84 15.66 16.15
C VAL A 193 -17.29 15.25 14.75
N ARG A 194 -18.56 15.46 14.40
CA ARG A 194 -19.13 15.12 13.08
C ARG A 194 -18.72 16.14 12.01
N HIS A 195 -17.41 16.27 11.84
CA HIS A 195 -16.77 17.15 10.89
C HIS A 195 -15.36 16.62 10.61
N PRO A 196 -14.92 16.51 9.36
CA PRO A 196 -13.62 15.94 9.01
C PRO A 196 -12.45 16.88 9.30
N PHE A 197 -12.64 18.19 9.42
CA PHE A 197 -11.64 19.26 9.53
C PHE A 197 -10.55 19.25 8.45
N GLY A 198 -10.62 18.35 7.53
CA GLY A 198 -9.74 18.19 6.38
C GLY A 198 -10.53 17.57 5.25
N ASN A 199 -9.85 17.22 4.18
CA ASN A 199 -10.50 16.84 2.93
C ASN A 199 -10.35 15.37 2.56
N TYR A 200 -9.77 14.58 3.44
CA TYR A 200 -9.39 13.20 3.20
C TYR A 200 -10.55 12.26 2.81
N TYR A 201 -11.76 12.56 3.30
CA TYR A 201 -12.95 11.74 3.05
C TYR A 201 -13.46 11.77 1.59
N ASN A 202 -13.00 12.70 0.77
CA ASN A 202 -13.53 12.91 -0.59
C ASN A 202 -13.28 11.76 -1.57
N TYR A 203 -12.41 10.81 -1.22
CA TYR A 203 -12.18 9.62 -2.04
C TYR A 203 -13.15 8.46 -1.72
N ILE A 204 -13.97 8.57 -0.65
CA ILE A 204 -14.97 7.54 -0.34
C ILE A 204 -16.31 7.92 -0.97
N GLU A 205 -16.66 7.23 -2.05
CA GLU A 205 -17.90 7.46 -2.76
C GLU A 205 -19.12 7.24 -1.86
N GLY A 206 -20.08 8.16 -1.92
CA GLY A 206 -21.29 8.12 -1.09
C GLY A 206 -21.11 8.57 0.36
N LEU A 207 -19.88 8.86 0.82
CA LEU A 207 -19.66 9.38 2.16
C LEU A 207 -19.85 10.91 2.17
N HIS A 208 -20.82 11.37 2.95
CA HIS A 208 -21.08 12.80 3.10
C HIS A 208 -20.09 13.45 4.09
N GLY A 209 -19.74 14.70 3.80
CA GLY A 209 -18.84 15.52 4.61
C GLY A 209 -19.45 16.00 5.92
N ALA A 210 -19.14 17.25 6.28
CA ALA A 210 -19.60 17.86 7.52
C ALA A 210 -21.13 17.89 7.63
N ALA A 211 -21.65 17.37 8.72
CA ALA A 211 -23.07 17.43 9.06
C ALA A 211 -23.47 18.75 9.77
N ILE A 212 -22.47 19.55 10.17
CA ILE A 212 -22.61 20.79 10.94
C ILE A 212 -21.66 21.85 10.38
N SER A 213 -21.90 23.12 10.70
CA SER A 213 -21.03 24.21 10.29
C SER A 213 -19.64 24.15 10.94
N ASP A 214 -18.65 24.83 10.34
CA ASP A 214 -17.30 24.96 10.90
C ASP A 214 -17.34 25.53 12.31
N GLU A 215 -18.16 26.55 12.57
CA GLU A 215 -18.32 27.18 13.87
C GLU A 215 -18.83 26.21 14.94
N GLU A 216 -19.88 25.46 14.60
CA GLU A 216 -20.45 24.44 15.49
C GLU A 216 -19.46 23.31 15.74
N ALA A 217 -18.76 22.86 14.70
CA ALA A 217 -17.76 21.81 14.80
C ALA A 217 -16.58 22.24 15.70
N VAL A 218 -16.03 23.42 15.44
CA VAL A 218 -14.90 23.97 16.24
C VAL A 218 -15.30 24.13 17.70
N ALA A 219 -16.53 24.58 18.00
CA ALA A 219 -17.01 24.72 19.37
C ALA A 219 -17.09 23.39 20.13
N GLN A 220 -17.23 22.25 19.44
CA GLN A 220 -17.28 20.90 20.02
C GLN A 220 -15.89 20.29 20.25
N THR A 221 -14.83 20.83 19.63
CA THR A 221 -13.48 20.31 19.82
C THR A 221 -13.00 20.44 21.26
N PRO A 222 -12.10 19.55 21.73
CA PRO A 222 -11.50 19.66 23.06
C PRO A 222 -10.39 20.73 23.14
N LEU A 223 -10.21 21.53 22.09
CA LEU A 223 -9.20 22.58 22.05
C LEU A 223 -9.48 23.72 23.04
N SER A 224 -8.43 24.43 23.45
CA SER A 224 -8.55 25.68 24.19
C SER A 224 -9.36 26.73 23.40
N LYS A 225 -9.90 27.76 24.08
CA LYS A 225 -10.58 28.86 23.37
C LYS A 225 -9.66 29.59 22.38
N ARG A 226 -8.36 29.60 22.61
CA ARG A 226 -7.38 30.11 21.66
C ARG A 226 -7.26 29.17 20.46
N GLY A 227 -7.07 27.87 20.70
CA GLY A 227 -7.00 26.86 19.66
C GLY A 227 -8.24 26.84 18.79
N GLN A 228 -9.44 26.92 19.41
CA GLN A 228 -10.71 27.01 18.67
C GLN A 228 -10.74 28.22 17.71
N ARG A 229 -10.29 29.40 18.16
CA ARG A 229 -10.23 30.58 17.28
C ARG A 229 -9.24 30.42 16.15
N GLN A 230 -8.06 29.83 16.42
CA GLN A 230 -7.06 29.60 15.39
C GLN A 230 -7.49 28.52 14.39
N LEU A 231 -8.11 27.43 14.85
CA LEU A 231 -8.67 26.42 13.96
C LEU A 231 -9.74 27.02 13.02
N LEU A 232 -10.66 27.81 13.59
CA LEU A 232 -11.68 28.47 12.77
C LEU A 232 -11.07 29.47 11.79
N HIS A 233 -10.02 30.18 12.20
CA HIS A 233 -9.27 31.06 11.31
C HIS A 233 -8.66 30.31 10.14
N ILE A 234 -8.03 29.15 10.37
CA ILE A 234 -7.46 28.30 9.32
C ILE A 234 -8.58 27.85 8.33
N LEU A 235 -9.71 27.35 8.87
CA LEU A 235 -10.82 26.85 8.03
C LEU A 235 -11.43 27.94 7.12
N LYS A 236 -11.42 29.19 7.58
CA LYS A 236 -11.91 30.37 6.82
C LYS A 236 -10.85 31.03 5.95
N SER A 237 -9.60 30.62 6.07
CA SER A 237 -8.49 31.11 5.27
C SER A 237 -8.42 30.34 3.93
N GLY A 238 -7.39 30.53 3.19
CA GLY A 238 -7.13 29.87 1.94
C GLY A 238 -6.06 30.62 1.18
N LEU A 239 -5.85 30.31 -0.07
CA LEU A 239 -4.83 30.97 -0.89
C LEU A 239 -5.01 32.49 -1.00
N HIS A 240 -6.25 32.98 -0.85
CA HIS A 240 -6.55 34.41 -0.82
C HIS A 240 -5.93 35.16 0.38
N SER A 241 -5.48 34.43 1.40
CA SER A 241 -4.75 35.02 2.56
C SER A 241 -3.28 35.30 2.25
N LEU A 242 -2.79 34.86 1.11
CA LEU A 242 -1.42 35.14 0.65
C LEU A 242 -1.38 36.52 -0.02
N ASP A 243 -0.39 37.32 0.33
CA ASP A 243 -0.11 38.61 -0.31
C ASP A 243 0.76 38.38 -1.57
N VAL A 244 0.15 37.73 -2.57
CA VAL A 244 0.82 37.34 -3.82
C VAL A 244 -0.14 37.60 -4.98
N SER A 245 0.37 38.12 -6.09
CA SER A 245 -0.44 38.34 -7.29
C SER A 245 -0.98 37.02 -7.88
N GLU A 246 -2.10 37.07 -8.60
CA GLU A 246 -2.69 35.89 -9.26
C GLU A 246 -1.70 35.26 -10.24
N ASP A 247 -0.89 36.05 -10.93
CA ASP A 247 0.11 35.59 -11.90
C ASP A 247 1.27 34.86 -11.23
N ASP A 248 1.68 35.28 -10.03
CA ASP A 248 2.81 34.68 -9.29
C ASP A 248 2.38 33.52 -8.38
N LEU A 249 1.09 33.41 -8.06
CA LEU A 249 0.56 32.43 -7.11
C LEU A 249 0.90 30.98 -7.49
N PRO A 250 0.80 30.53 -8.76
CA PRO A 250 1.12 29.15 -9.12
C PRO A 250 2.57 28.76 -8.80
N GLU A 251 3.52 29.66 -9.01
CA GLU A 251 4.93 29.41 -8.69
C GLU A 251 5.21 29.55 -7.20
N TYR A 252 4.55 30.50 -6.54
CA TYR A 252 4.67 30.71 -5.10
C TYR A 252 4.29 29.44 -4.33
N ILE A 253 3.11 28.86 -4.58
CA ILE A 253 2.64 27.68 -3.86
C ILE A 253 3.45 26.41 -4.12
N LYS A 254 4.16 26.33 -5.26
CA LYS A 254 5.08 25.22 -5.58
C LYS A 254 6.37 25.26 -4.77
N THR A 255 6.80 26.44 -4.37
CA THR A 255 8.11 26.68 -3.78
C THR A 255 8.06 27.03 -2.29
N HIS A 256 6.91 27.45 -1.78
CA HIS A 256 6.74 27.84 -0.39
C HIS A 256 6.12 26.74 0.46
N ASN A 257 6.54 26.71 1.72
CA ASN A 257 6.22 25.66 2.66
C ASN A 257 4.84 25.86 3.32
N TYR A 258 4.11 24.77 3.50
CA TYR A 258 2.77 24.78 4.12
C TYR A 258 2.83 25.16 5.62
N PHE A 259 3.82 24.69 6.34
CA PHE A 259 3.92 24.99 7.78
C PHE A 259 4.28 26.47 8.03
N ASP A 260 5.11 27.05 7.17
CA ASP A 260 5.39 28.49 7.18
C ASP A 260 4.13 29.32 6.84
N TYR A 261 3.32 28.86 5.91
CA TYR A 261 2.02 29.48 5.64
C TYR A 261 1.13 29.50 6.89
N LEU A 262 1.02 28.40 7.62
CA LEU A 262 0.24 28.36 8.85
C LEU A 262 0.80 29.29 9.94
N THR A 263 2.11 29.24 10.17
CA THR A 263 2.74 29.92 11.32
C THR A 263 3.06 31.38 11.04
N GLN A 264 3.54 31.71 9.84
CA GLN A 264 4.00 33.06 9.50
C GLN A 264 2.91 33.89 8.84
N THR A 265 2.14 33.30 7.93
CA THR A 265 1.07 34.02 7.24
C THR A 265 -0.22 34.06 8.07
N LEU A 266 -0.67 32.93 8.61
CA LEU A 266 -1.89 32.85 9.39
C LEU A 266 -1.69 33.11 10.90
N GLY A 267 -0.44 33.16 11.37
CA GLY A 267 -0.10 33.43 12.77
C GLY A 267 -0.55 32.32 13.74
N VAL A 268 -0.64 31.09 13.28
CA VAL A 268 -1.01 29.93 14.11
C VAL A 268 0.15 29.52 14.98
N ASP A 269 -0.07 29.46 16.29
CA ASP A 269 0.93 29.09 17.29
C ASP A 269 0.40 28.19 18.43
N ASP A 270 -0.90 27.83 18.39
CA ASP A 270 -1.45 26.86 19.33
C ASP A 270 -0.90 25.47 19.02
N PRO A 271 -0.23 24.79 19.97
CA PRO A 271 0.48 23.54 19.71
C PRO A 271 -0.46 22.40 19.33
N GLN A 272 -1.71 22.36 19.81
CA GLN A 272 -2.67 21.32 19.45
C GLN A 272 -3.20 21.53 18.04
N VAL A 273 -3.42 22.79 17.63
CA VAL A 273 -3.83 23.13 16.25
C VAL A 273 -2.73 22.80 15.26
N LEU A 274 -1.46 23.17 15.58
CA LEU A 274 -0.31 22.80 14.74
C LEU A 274 -0.11 21.29 14.68
N HIS A 275 -0.39 20.56 15.77
CA HIS A 275 -0.36 19.11 15.78
C HIS A 275 -1.43 18.52 14.84
N MET A 276 -2.67 19.03 14.90
CA MET A 276 -3.70 18.63 13.92
C MET A 276 -3.26 18.88 12.47
N ALA A 277 -2.73 20.07 12.20
CA ALA A 277 -2.32 20.45 10.85
C ALA A 277 -1.19 19.57 10.31
N ARG A 278 -0.21 19.20 11.16
CA ARG A 278 0.84 18.25 10.77
C ARG A 278 0.29 16.90 10.35
N HIS A 279 -0.72 16.41 11.04
CA HIS A 279 -1.29 15.09 10.80
C HIS A 279 -2.38 15.07 9.73
N SER A 280 -2.95 16.22 9.36
CA SER A 280 -3.97 16.29 8.31
C SER A 280 -3.44 16.10 6.88
N ALA A 281 -2.14 16.18 6.69
CA ALA A 281 -1.49 16.10 5.38
C ALA A 281 -0.61 14.85 5.19
N ILE A 282 -0.56 13.96 6.20
CA ILE A 282 0.39 12.83 6.22
C ILE A 282 -0.04 11.66 5.34
N ASP A 283 -1.29 11.58 4.95
CA ASP A 283 -1.88 10.40 4.33
C ASP A 283 -1.15 9.87 3.09
N TRP A 284 -0.72 10.73 2.20
CA TRP A 284 -0.11 10.32 0.93
C TRP A 284 1.39 10.56 0.84
N SER A 285 1.88 11.55 1.55
CA SER A 285 3.25 12.03 1.34
C SER A 285 4.23 11.58 2.40
N ASP A 286 3.79 11.08 3.56
CA ASP A 286 4.59 10.71 4.75
C ASP A 286 5.64 11.74 5.16
N ALA A 287 5.72 12.86 4.45
CA ALA A 287 6.60 13.95 4.79
C ALA A 287 5.94 14.79 5.88
N SER A 288 6.73 15.29 6.79
CA SER A 288 6.24 16.25 7.76
C SER A 288 5.68 17.48 7.04
N ALA A 289 4.71 18.16 7.67
CA ALA A 289 4.15 19.41 7.15
C ALA A 289 5.22 20.47 6.84
N GLU A 290 6.36 20.41 7.53
CA GLU A 290 7.53 21.25 7.32
C GLU A 290 8.28 20.97 6.00
N LEU A 291 8.01 19.88 5.31
CA LEU A 291 8.56 19.56 4.00
C LEU A 291 7.54 19.72 2.87
N LEU A 292 6.24 19.82 3.19
CA LEU A 292 5.21 19.97 2.19
C LEU A 292 5.20 21.40 1.63
N THR A 293 5.13 21.50 0.30
CA THR A 293 4.78 22.77 -0.33
C THR A 293 3.29 23.06 -0.13
N ILE A 294 2.92 24.33 -0.23
CA ILE A 294 1.50 24.73 -0.15
C ILE A 294 0.68 24.01 -1.24
N LYS A 295 1.25 23.82 -2.45
CA LYS A 295 0.60 23.08 -3.54
C LYS A 295 0.29 21.65 -3.11
N LYS A 296 1.29 20.90 -2.61
CA LYS A 296 1.10 19.51 -2.18
C LYS A 296 0.13 19.38 -1.01
N ALA A 297 0.22 20.28 -0.03
CA ALA A 297 -0.72 20.31 1.09
C ALA A 297 -2.17 20.55 0.63
N LYS A 298 -2.37 21.45 -0.35
CA LYS A 298 -3.69 21.68 -0.96
C LYS A 298 -4.20 20.44 -1.68
N GLU A 299 -3.37 19.78 -2.47
CA GLU A 299 -3.73 18.55 -3.20
C GLU A 299 -4.04 17.40 -2.25
N ALA A 300 -3.33 17.30 -1.12
CA ALA A 300 -3.59 16.31 -0.07
C ALA A 300 -4.82 16.65 0.81
N GLY A 301 -5.49 17.77 0.58
CA GLY A 301 -6.62 18.20 1.41
C GLY A 301 -6.25 18.57 2.83
N ALA A 302 -5.04 19.11 3.04
CA ALA A 302 -4.59 19.57 4.35
C ALA A 302 -5.49 20.68 4.91
N LEU A 303 -5.47 20.82 6.22
CA LEU A 303 -6.26 21.80 6.95
C LEU A 303 -6.05 23.22 6.40
N GLY A 304 -7.13 23.94 6.14
CA GLY A 304 -7.12 25.31 5.61
C GLY A 304 -7.31 25.42 4.09
N PHE A 305 -7.46 24.31 3.39
CA PHE A 305 -7.78 24.33 1.98
C PHE A 305 -9.19 23.81 1.72
N ALA A 306 -9.87 24.43 0.73
CA ALA A 306 -11.19 23.96 0.32
C ALA A 306 -11.08 22.50 -0.19
N PRO A 307 -12.12 21.71 0.03
CA PRO A 307 -12.21 20.36 -0.52
C PRO A 307 -11.89 20.32 -2.01
N VAL A 308 -10.88 19.57 -2.39
CA VAL A 308 -10.66 19.22 -3.78
C VAL A 308 -11.55 18.02 -4.07
N LYS A 309 -12.53 18.18 -4.96
CA LYS A 309 -13.32 17.06 -5.42
C LYS A 309 -12.43 16.23 -6.33
N VAL A 310 -11.93 15.12 -5.81
CA VAL A 310 -10.99 14.24 -6.52
C VAL A 310 -11.73 13.41 -7.55
N TYR A 311 -12.98 13.02 -7.26
CA TYR A 311 -13.82 12.19 -8.12
C TYR A 311 -15.16 12.87 -8.33
N ASP A 312 -15.75 12.70 -9.51
CA ASP A 312 -17.05 13.26 -9.90
C ASP A 312 -17.97 12.17 -10.48
N ALA A 313 -19.16 12.56 -10.94
CA ALA A 313 -20.13 11.61 -11.46
C ALA A 313 -19.67 10.88 -12.73
N ASP A 314 -18.74 11.47 -13.50
CA ASP A 314 -18.20 10.85 -14.71
C ASP A 314 -17.06 9.87 -14.37
N HIS A 315 -16.35 10.11 -13.25
CA HIS A 315 -15.21 9.34 -12.76
C HIS A 315 -15.39 8.92 -11.28
N PRO A 316 -16.42 8.12 -10.94
CA PRO A 316 -16.68 7.73 -9.56
C PRO A 316 -15.64 6.75 -9.02
N TYR A 317 -15.31 6.86 -7.74
CA TYR A 317 -14.35 5.98 -7.05
C TYR A 317 -15.00 4.68 -6.59
N ILE A 318 -15.51 3.89 -7.54
CA ILE A 318 -16.29 2.67 -7.28
C ILE A 318 -15.65 1.40 -7.81
N HIS A 319 -14.59 1.49 -8.59
CA HIS A 319 -13.95 0.33 -9.24
C HIS A 319 -13.11 -0.47 -8.24
N HIS A 320 -13.80 -1.11 -7.30
CA HIS A 320 -13.23 -1.76 -6.13
C HIS A 320 -13.73 -3.21 -6.03
N PHE A 321 -12.82 -4.20 -6.08
CA PHE A 321 -13.17 -5.57 -5.69
C PHE A 321 -13.30 -5.67 -4.16
N PRO A 322 -14.02 -6.66 -3.61
CA PRO A 322 -14.05 -6.87 -2.15
C PRO A 322 -12.66 -7.00 -1.52
N ASP A 323 -11.69 -7.58 -2.26
CA ASP A 323 -10.29 -7.69 -1.87
C ASP A 323 -9.39 -6.63 -2.53
N GLY A 324 -9.98 -5.51 -2.96
CA GLY A 324 -9.26 -4.43 -3.64
C GLY A 324 -8.59 -4.91 -4.93
N ASN A 325 -7.45 -4.33 -5.27
CA ASN A 325 -6.71 -4.72 -6.47
C ASN A 325 -6.10 -6.14 -6.40
N ALA A 326 -6.25 -6.86 -5.28
CA ALA A 326 -5.93 -8.29 -5.24
C ALA A 326 -6.83 -9.09 -6.19
N GLY A 327 -8.07 -8.66 -6.41
CA GLY A 327 -8.96 -9.23 -7.43
C GLY A 327 -8.36 -9.19 -8.84
N VAL A 328 -7.69 -8.09 -9.19
CA VAL A 328 -6.96 -7.96 -10.46
C VAL A 328 -5.77 -8.93 -10.52
N ALA A 329 -4.95 -8.97 -9.48
CA ALA A 329 -3.80 -9.88 -9.41
C ALA A 329 -4.25 -11.35 -9.52
N ARG A 330 -5.32 -11.73 -8.82
CA ARG A 330 -5.92 -13.07 -8.86
C ARG A 330 -6.43 -13.41 -10.26
N ALA A 331 -7.06 -12.48 -10.96
CA ALA A 331 -7.51 -12.67 -12.34
C ALA A 331 -6.34 -12.92 -13.30
N ILE A 332 -5.23 -12.19 -13.16
CA ILE A 332 -4.03 -12.41 -13.96
C ILE A 332 -3.39 -13.77 -13.63
N VAL A 333 -3.27 -14.13 -12.35
CA VAL A 333 -2.73 -15.44 -11.94
C VAL A 333 -3.58 -16.58 -12.48
N LYS A 334 -4.91 -16.46 -12.45
CA LYS A 334 -5.82 -17.44 -13.06
C LYS A 334 -5.61 -17.57 -14.57
N TYR A 335 -5.38 -16.47 -15.27
CA TYR A 335 -5.05 -16.50 -16.71
C TYR A 335 -3.72 -17.21 -16.98
N LEU A 336 -2.71 -16.99 -16.15
CA LEU A 336 -1.38 -17.60 -16.27
C LEU A 336 -1.39 -19.09 -15.89
N ILE A 337 -2.15 -19.45 -14.85
CA ILE A 337 -2.24 -20.78 -14.24
C ILE A 337 -3.71 -21.19 -14.12
N PRO A 338 -4.32 -21.71 -15.18
CA PRO A 338 -5.75 -22.01 -15.21
C PRO A 338 -6.24 -23.02 -14.18
N SER A 339 -5.37 -23.90 -13.66
CA SER A 339 -5.70 -24.89 -12.64
C SER A 339 -5.77 -24.35 -11.22
N ILE A 340 -5.39 -23.07 -10.98
CA ILE A 340 -5.27 -22.49 -9.63
C ILE A 340 -6.59 -22.44 -8.86
N ALA A 341 -7.71 -22.31 -9.55
CA ALA A 341 -9.05 -22.26 -9.01
C ALA A 341 -10.09 -22.54 -10.09
N GLU A 342 -11.32 -22.81 -9.72
CA GLU A 342 -12.46 -22.80 -10.63
C GLU A 342 -12.92 -21.38 -10.97
N GLY A 343 -13.68 -21.21 -12.04
CA GLY A 343 -14.17 -19.91 -12.51
C GLY A 343 -13.41 -19.39 -13.74
N ALA A 344 -14.07 -18.55 -14.53
CA ALA A 344 -13.55 -18.03 -15.80
C ALA A 344 -13.46 -16.49 -15.86
N THR A 345 -14.12 -15.77 -14.95
CA THR A 345 -14.15 -14.31 -14.90
C THR A 345 -13.62 -13.81 -13.56
N ALA A 346 -13.13 -12.60 -13.51
CA ALA A 346 -12.65 -11.98 -12.25
C ALA A 346 -13.75 -12.00 -11.16
N GLU A 347 -15.01 -11.78 -11.53
CA GLU A 347 -16.16 -11.87 -10.63
C GLU A 347 -16.30 -13.26 -10.00
N SER A 348 -16.18 -14.33 -10.81
CA SER A 348 -16.27 -15.70 -10.30
C SER A 348 -15.12 -16.09 -9.37
N LEU A 349 -14.01 -15.33 -9.39
CA LEU A 349 -12.85 -15.57 -8.53
C LEU A 349 -12.95 -14.89 -7.17
N VAL A 350 -13.92 -14.01 -6.94
CA VAL A 350 -14.07 -13.29 -5.66
C VAL A 350 -14.22 -14.27 -4.50
N GLY A 351 -15.15 -15.24 -4.61
CA GLY A 351 -15.35 -16.28 -3.60
C GLY A 351 -14.43 -17.51 -3.72
N ALA A 352 -13.62 -17.61 -4.79
CA ALA A 352 -12.84 -18.80 -5.07
C ALA A 352 -11.62 -18.93 -4.14
N LYS A 353 -11.39 -20.10 -3.57
CA LYS A 353 -10.15 -20.43 -2.87
C LYS A 353 -9.09 -20.89 -3.88
N PHE A 354 -7.94 -20.21 -3.91
CA PHE A 354 -6.83 -20.57 -4.78
C PHE A 354 -6.02 -21.72 -4.18
N ASP A 355 -5.65 -22.69 -5.03
CA ASP A 355 -4.72 -23.76 -4.67
C ASP A 355 -3.28 -23.30 -4.90
N TYR A 356 -2.63 -22.81 -3.85
CA TYR A 356 -1.24 -22.35 -3.90
C TYR A 356 -0.24 -23.45 -4.29
N GLY A 357 -0.61 -24.73 -4.16
CA GLY A 357 0.19 -25.85 -4.64
C GLY A 357 0.36 -25.88 -6.17
N GLN A 358 -0.52 -25.21 -6.92
CA GLN A 358 -0.47 -25.13 -8.38
C GLN A 358 0.48 -24.02 -8.88
N LEU A 359 0.91 -23.07 -8.04
CA LEU A 359 1.66 -21.91 -8.47
C LEU A 359 2.99 -22.26 -9.16
N ASP A 360 3.75 -23.21 -8.63
CA ASP A 360 5.04 -23.65 -9.19
C ASP A 360 4.95 -25.05 -9.83
N GLY A 361 3.77 -25.45 -10.33
CA GLY A 361 3.54 -26.72 -10.99
C GLY A 361 4.26 -26.80 -12.36
N SER A 362 4.97 -27.90 -12.62
CA SER A 362 5.71 -28.11 -13.87
C SER A 362 4.83 -28.40 -15.10
N ASN A 363 3.52 -28.57 -14.88
CA ASN A 363 2.52 -28.82 -15.92
C ASN A 363 2.00 -27.53 -16.60
N HIS A 364 2.50 -26.36 -16.19
CA HIS A 364 2.14 -25.08 -16.77
C HIS A 364 3.34 -24.37 -17.38
N PRO A 365 3.19 -23.67 -18.53
CA PRO A 365 4.23 -22.83 -19.10
C PRO A 365 4.60 -21.65 -18.18
N SER A 366 3.62 -21.12 -17.45
CA SER A 366 3.84 -20.04 -16.49
C SER A 366 3.81 -20.57 -15.06
N ARG A 367 4.81 -20.21 -14.27
CA ARG A 367 4.99 -20.63 -12.88
C ARG A 367 5.27 -19.44 -11.99
N ILE A 368 4.82 -19.50 -10.73
CA ILE A 368 5.11 -18.49 -9.70
C ILE A 368 5.74 -19.21 -8.51
N ARG A 369 7.00 -18.88 -8.22
CA ARG A 369 7.78 -19.46 -7.14
C ARG A 369 7.88 -18.44 -6.02
N LEU A 370 7.11 -18.66 -4.96
CA LEU A 370 7.07 -17.82 -3.76
C LEU A 370 8.23 -18.16 -2.81
N ASN A 371 8.44 -17.32 -1.79
CA ASN A 371 9.54 -17.46 -0.82
C ASN A 371 10.92 -17.58 -1.49
N SER A 372 11.11 -16.89 -2.60
CA SER A 372 12.30 -16.99 -3.46
C SER A 372 12.88 -15.61 -3.73
N THR A 373 13.90 -15.24 -2.96
CA THR A 373 14.54 -13.93 -3.04
C THR A 373 15.64 -13.93 -4.09
N VAL A 374 15.46 -13.17 -5.17
CA VAL A 374 16.53 -12.97 -6.17
C VAL A 374 17.63 -12.09 -5.58
N VAL A 375 18.87 -12.54 -5.71
CA VAL A 375 20.05 -11.89 -5.13
C VAL A 375 21.10 -11.48 -6.15
N ASP A 376 21.09 -12.08 -7.35
CA ASP A 376 21.98 -11.69 -8.43
C ASP A 376 21.37 -11.97 -9.80
N VAL A 377 21.55 -11.03 -10.73
CA VAL A 377 21.12 -11.10 -12.13
C VAL A 377 22.22 -10.49 -12.98
N HIS A 378 22.69 -11.20 -13.99
CA HIS A 378 23.70 -10.69 -14.92
C HIS A 378 23.63 -11.39 -16.28
N HIS A 379 24.13 -10.72 -17.33
CA HIS A 379 24.29 -11.33 -18.64
C HIS A 379 25.35 -12.43 -18.59
N SER A 380 25.05 -13.58 -19.18
CA SER A 380 25.97 -14.72 -19.20
C SER A 380 25.70 -15.55 -20.46
N PRO A 381 26.69 -15.77 -21.32
CA PRO A 381 26.51 -16.64 -22.48
C PRO A 381 26.28 -18.08 -22.04
N ASP A 382 25.41 -18.79 -22.77
CA ASP A 382 25.25 -20.23 -22.61
C ASP A 382 26.47 -21.00 -23.17
N LYS A 383 26.44 -22.33 -23.04
CA LYS A 383 27.55 -23.18 -23.54
C LYS A 383 27.75 -23.11 -25.06
N ALA A 384 26.75 -22.65 -25.82
CA ALA A 384 26.80 -22.45 -27.26
C ALA A 384 27.25 -21.03 -27.65
N GLY A 385 27.48 -20.15 -26.67
CA GLY A 385 27.87 -18.76 -26.88
C GLY A 385 26.67 -17.83 -27.12
N THR A 386 25.44 -18.31 -26.95
CA THR A 386 24.23 -17.49 -27.03
C THR A 386 24.11 -16.65 -25.76
N GLU A 387 23.93 -15.35 -25.93
CA GLU A 387 23.76 -14.45 -24.80
C GLU A 387 22.44 -14.73 -24.07
N ARG A 388 22.52 -14.97 -22.78
CA ARG A 388 21.40 -15.22 -21.87
C ARG A 388 21.55 -14.41 -20.59
N VAL A 389 20.59 -14.53 -19.68
CA VAL A 389 20.66 -13.92 -18.36
C VAL A 389 20.69 -15.02 -17.31
N SER A 390 21.68 -14.96 -16.42
CA SER A 390 21.76 -15.81 -15.24
C SER A 390 21.01 -15.16 -14.09
N VAL A 391 20.17 -15.92 -13.39
CA VAL A 391 19.41 -15.45 -12.24
C VAL A 391 19.69 -16.36 -11.04
N HIS A 392 20.19 -15.76 -9.96
CA HIS A 392 20.45 -16.44 -8.70
C HIS A 392 19.42 -16.02 -7.66
N TYR A 393 18.82 -16.99 -6.99
CA TYR A 393 17.84 -16.73 -5.94
C TYR A 393 18.05 -17.65 -4.74
N ILE A 394 17.57 -17.20 -3.58
CA ILE A 394 17.61 -17.96 -2.34
C ILE A 394 16.20 -18.42 -2.01
N GLN A 395 16.05 -19.73 -1.77
CA GLN A 395 14.81 -20.33 -1.28
C GLN A 395 15.14 -21.16 -0.02
N GLY A 396 14.55 -20.77 1.10
CA GLY A 396 15.01 -21.28 2.40
C GLY A 396 16.46 -20.91 2.68
N GLU A 397 17.32 -21.91 2.89
CA GLU A 397 18.76 -21.74 3.14
C GLU A 397 19.64 -22.03 1.89
N LYS A 398 19.02 -22.32 0.76
CA LYS A 398 19.74 -22.76 -0.45
C LYS A 398 19.75 -21.69 -1.52
N ALA A 399 20.90 -21.49 -2.13
CA ALA A 399 21.06 -20.70 -3.33
C ALA A 399 20.81 -21.55 -4.58
N HIS A 400 20.05 -21.02 -5.52
CA HIS A 400 19.69 -21.68 -6.77
C HIS A 400 20.07 -20.79 -7.96
N LYS A 401 20.43 -21.45 -9.07
CA LYS A 401 20.70 -20.79 -10.35
C LYS A 401 19.77 -21.31 -11.42
N ILE A 402 19.25 -20.38 -12.22
CA ILE A 402 18.47 -20.62 -13.44
C ILE A 402 18.97 -19.72 -14.56
N SER A 403 18.56 -19.98 -15.79
CA SER A 403 18.85 -19.13 -16.94
C SER A 403 17.57 -18.65 -17.65
N ALA A 404 17.64 -17.48 -18.29
CA ALA A 404 16.53 -16.91 -19.03
C ALA A 404 16.97 -16.27 -20.35
N ASP A 405 16.08 -16.23 -21.35
CA ASP A 405 16.30 -15.42 -22.54
C ASP A 405 16.17 -13.93 -22.23
N HIS A 406 15.19 -13.58 -21.38
CA HIS A 406 14.91 -12.22 -20.94
C HIS A 406 14.57 -12.18 -19.46
N VAL A 407 14.85 -11.05 -18.80
CA VAL A 407 14.47 -10.79 -17.41
C VAL A 407 13.74 -9.46 -17.29
N VAL A 408 12.63 -9.46 -16.55
CA VAL A 408 11.93 -8.24 -16.11
C VAL A 408 12.16 -8.03 -14.63
N MET A 409 12.82 -6.94 -14.26
CA MET A 409 12.96 -6.50 -12.87
C MET A 409 11.68 -5.73 -12.49
N ALA A 410 10.75 -6.41 -11.84
CA ALA A 410 9.46 -5.86 -11.36
C ALA A 410 9.42 -5.68 -9.83
N CYS A 411 10.58 -5.76 -9.17
CA CYS A 411 10.78 -5.41 -7.77
C CYS A 411 10.96 -3.90 -7.59
N HIS A 412 11.08 -3.42 -6.34
CA HIS A 412 11.36 -2.01 -6.07
C HIS A 412 12.62 -1.54 -6.79
N ASN A 413 12.52 -0.43 -7.52
CA ASN A 413 13.61 0.07 -8.36
C ASN A 413 14.90 0.30 -7.58
N ALA A 414 14.82 0.79 -6.33
CA ALA A 414 16.00 0.97 -5.48
C ALA A 414 16.73 -0.35 -5.11
N MET A 415 16.11 -1.51 -5.32
CA MET A 415 16.74 -2.82 -5.13
C MET A 415 17.50 -3.30 -6.35
N VAL A 416 17.15 -2.84 -7.55
CA VAL A 416 17.74 -3.30 -8.81
C VAL A 416 19.27 -3.15 -8.85
N PRO A 417 19.86 -2.01 -8.42
CA PRO A 417 21.33 -1.86 -8.39
C PRO A 417 22.06 -2.82 -7.45
N HIS A 418 21.37 -3.38 -6.48
CA HIS A 418 21.93 -4.39 -5.57
C HIS A 418 21.86 -5.80 -6.16
N ILE A 419 21.00 -6.02 -7.16
CA ILE A 419 20.70 -7.34 -7.73
C ILE A 419 21.36 -7.48 -9.11
N VAL A 420 21.27 -6.47 -9.98
CA VAL A 420 21.85 -6.50 -11.32
C VAL A 420 23.29 -6.03 -11.25
N SER A 421 24.23 -6.99 -11.33
CA SER A 421 25.64 -6.74 -11.04
C SER A 421 26.40 -6.05 -12.19
N ASP A 422 25.89 -6.11 -13.41
CA ASP A 422 26.48 -5.50 -14.62
C ASP A 422 25.75 -4.20 -15.08
N LEU A 423 24.93 -3.60 -14.19
CA LEU A 423 24.14 -2.40 -14.51
C LEU A 423 25.04 -1.17 -14.69
N PRO A 424 24.81 -0.32 -15.72
CA PRO A 424 25.54 0.93 -15.91
C PRO A 424 25.44 1.86 -14.68
N GLU A 425 26.56 2.47 -14.27
CA GLU A 425 26.65 3.30 -13.05
C GLU A 425 25.61 4.43 -13.01
N LYS A 426 25.41 5.13 -14.17
CA LYS A 426 24.42 6.21 -14.28
C LYS A 426 23.01 5.71 -13.98
N GLN A 427 22.65 4.53 -14.49
CA GLN A 427 21.36 3.90 -14.28
C GLN A 427 21.21 3.41 -12.83
N ALA A 428 22.25 2.79 -12.27
CA ALA A 428 22.29 2.35 -10.89
C ALA A 428 22.07 3.51 -9.92
N THR A 429 22.74 4.65 -10.15
CA THR A 429 22.56 5.88 -9.37
C THR A 429 21.11 6.36 -9.44
N ALA A 430 20.55 6.48 -10.66
CA ALA A 430 19.19 6.95 -10.87
C ALA A 430 18.13 6.06 -10.18
N LEU A 431 18.30 4.74 -10.18
CA LEU A 431 17.42 3.81 -9.48
C LEU A 431 17.53 3.93 -7.95
N SER A 432 18.75 4.16 -7.43
CA SER A 432 19.02 4.31 -6.00
C SER A 432 18.47 5.60 -5.38
N GLU A 433 18.18 6.60 -6.21
CA GLU A 433 17.59 7.89 -5.78
C GLU A 433 16.08 7.84 -5.60
N GLN A 434 15.41 6.83 -6.14
CA GLN A 434 13.96 6.73 -6.09
C GLN A 434 13.47 6.37 -4.68
N LEU A 435 12.59 7.21 -4.15
CA LEU A 435 12.08 7.09 -2.79
C LEU A 435 10.68 6.48 -2.77
N LYS A 436 10.40 5.72 -1.72
CA LYS A 436 9.06 5.21 -1.41
C LYS A 436 8.71 5.52 0.04
N SER A 437 7.45 5.82 0.28
CA SER A 437 6.89 6.03 1.61
C SER A 437 6.44 4.71 2.24
N PRO A 438 6.53 4.54 3.57
CA PRO A 438 5.93 3.41 4.28
C PRO A 438 4.43 3.61 4.47
N LEU A 439 3.69 2.49 4.59
CA LEU A 439 2.25 2.49 4.79
C LEU A 439 1.83 1.25 5.58
N VAL A 440 0.80 1.38 6.40
CA VAL A 440 0.20 0.25 7.12
C VAL A 440 -1.31 0.25 6.90
N TYR A 441 -1.83 -0.89 6.46
CA TYR A 441 -3.26 -1.20 6.42
C TYR A 441 -3.59 -2.21 7.50
N THR A 442 -4.39 -1.82 8.47
CA THR A 442 -4.86 -2.70 9.54
C THR A 442 -6.33 -3.02 9.32
N SER A 443 -6.61 -4.30 9.02
CA SER A 443 -7.97 -4.79 8.86
C SER A 443 -8.46 -5.35 10.18
N VAL A 444 -9.55 -4.82 10.71
CA VAL A 444 -10.16 -5.23 11.99
C VAL A 444 -11.50 -5.88 11.71
N GLY A 445 -11.60 -7.17 11.93
CA GLY A 445 -12.85 -7.90 11.82
C GLY A 445 -13.72 -7.70 13.04
N LEU A 446 -14.90 -7.11 12.86
CA LEU A 446 -15.89 -6.86 13.91
C LEU A 446 -17.06 -7.83 13.81
N ARG A 447 -17.60 -8.27 14.98
CA ARG A 447 -18.84 -9.04 15.05
C ARG A 447 -20.08 -8.22 14.75
N ASN A 448 -20.01 -6.92 14.94
CA ASN A 448 -21.05 -5.95 14.64
C ASN A 448 -20.46 -4.54 14.59
N TRP A 449 -21.16 -3.60 13.93
CA TRP A 449 -20.75 -2.21 13.85
C TRP A 449 -21.79 -1.22 14.40
N ARG A 450 -22.59 -1.67 15.38
CA ARG A 450 -23.64 -0.85 16.05
C ARG A 450 -23.13 0.48 16.56
N ALA A 451 -21.93 0.50 17.14
CA ALA A 451 -21.36 1.72 17.71
C ALA A 451 -21.08 2.78 16.63
N PHE A 452 -20.65 2.37 15.46
CA PHE A 452 -20.44 3.25 14.31
C PHE A 452 -21.77 3.84 13.82
N LYS A 453 -22.79 3.00 13.67
CA LYS A 453 -24.16 3.41 13.31
C LYS A 453 -24.72 4.43 14.30
N GLU A 454 -24.68 4.11 15.59
CA GLU A 454 -25.25 4.94 16.65
C GLU A 454 -24.56 6.31 16.78
N GLN A 455 -23.27 6.38 16.46
CA GLN A 455 -22.50 7.63 16.51
C GLN A 455 -22.39 8.33 15.15
N GLY A 456 -22.92 7.72 14.09
CA GLY A 456 -22.89 8.26 12.73
C GLY A 456 -21.49 8.33 12.13
N ILE A 457 -20.60 7.39 12.47
CA ILE A 457 -19.22 7.37 12.02
C ILE A 457 -19.11 6.45 10.80
N GLY A 458 -18.92 7.00 9.62
CA GLY A 458 -18.52 6.27 8.42
C GLY A 458 -17.01 6.24 8.27
N LEU A 459 -16.39 7.41 8.50
CA LEU A 459 -14.95 7.61 8.55
C LEU A 459 -14.60 8.51 9.73
N ALA A 460 -13.50 8.21 10.41
CA ALA A 460 -12.90 9.08 11.41
C ALA A 460 -11.47 9.43 11.04
N MET A 461 -11.17 10.72 10.91
CA MET A 461 -9.81 11.25 10.95
C MET A 461 -9.35 11.28 12.41
N SER A 462 -8.12 10.87 12.68
CA SER A 462 -7.63 10.66 14.05
C SER A 462 -6.23 11.28 14.22
N PRO A 463 -6.12 12.62 14.20
CA PRO A 463 -4.83 13.31 14.28
C PRO A 463 -4.09 12.94 15.56
N GLY A 464 -2.82 12.52 15.41
CA GLY A 464 -1.96 12.12 16.52
C GLY A 464 -2.11 10.66 16.98
N ASN A 465 -3.00 9.88 16.41
CA ASN A 465 -3.03 8.43 16.59
C ASN A 465 -2.04 7.73 15.63
N MET A 466 -1.67 6.50 15.93
CA MET A 466 -0.84 5.69 15.03
C MET A 466 -1.58 5.45 13.70
N HIS A 467 -2.87 5.11 13.77
CA HIS A 467 -3.74 5.07 12.61
C HIS A 467 -4.45 6.40 12.46
N GLN A 468 -4.10 7.16 11.43
CA GLN A 468 -4.67 8.49 11.18
C GLN A 468 -6.11 8.44 10.66
N THR A 469 -6.49 7.30 10.05
CA THR A 469 -7.81 7.12 9.45
C THR A 469 -8.42 5.80 9.85
N VAL A 470 -9.72 5.81 10.16
CA VAL A 470 -10.53 4.62 10.46
C VAL A 470 -11.83 4.72 9.68
N PHE A 471 -12.21 3.69 8.96
CA PHE A 471 -13.51 3.67 8.24
C PHE A 471 -14.06 2.25 8.10
N ILE A 472 -15.38 2.16 7.95
CA ILE A 472 -16.04 0.91 7.57
C ILE A 472 -15.65 0.60 6.13
N ASP A 473 -15.19 -0.63 5.88
CA ASP A 473 -14.70 -1.05 4.56
C ASP A 473 -15.72 -0.76 3.45
N PHE A 474 -15.22 -0.62 2.24
CA PHE A 474 -16.04 -0.24 1.08
C PHE A 474 -17.22 -1.19 0.86
N PRO A 475 -18.42 -0.64 0.59
CA PRO A 475 -19.64 -1.43 0.48
C PRO A 475 -19.79 -2.13 -0.87
N VAL A 476 -18.92 -3.11 -1.13
CA VAL A 476 -18.88 -3.86 -2.40
C VAL A 476 -19.44 -5.25 -2.23
N SER A 477 -20.45 -5.59 -3.04
CA SER A 477 -21.01 -6.93 -3.17
C SER A 477 -20.83 -7.44 -4.59
N LEU A 478 -20.02 -8.48 -4.78
CA LEU A 478 -19.61 -8.97 -6.09
C LEU A 478 -19.29 -10.47 -6.05
N GLY A 479 -19.64 -11.19 -7.11
CA GLY A 479 -19.24 -12.59 -7.28
C GLY A 479 -19.78 -13.55 -6.20
N GLY A 480 -20.96 -13.26 -5.67
CA GLY A 480 -21.58 -14.04 -4.58
C GLY A 480 -21.13 -13.60 -3.19
N TYR A 481 -20.11 -12.76 -3.08
CA TYR A 481 -19.76 -12.09 -1.82
C TYR A 481 -20.76 -10.95 -1.56
N GLN A 482 -21.23 -10.87 -0.31
CA GLN A 482 -22.09 -9.81 0.17
C GLN A 482 -21.34 -9.00 1.23
N HIS A 483 -21.32 -7.68 1.06
CA HIS A 483 -20.93 -6.76 2.12
C HIS A 483 -21.90 -6.89 3.31
N THR A 484 -21.56 -6.34 4.47
CA THR A 484 -22.40 -6.44 5.67
C THR A 484 -23.88 -6.11 5.42
N GLU A 485 -24.77 -6.94 5.95
CA GLU A 485 -26.22 -6.77 5.80
C GLU A 485 -26.81 -5.69 6.71
N GLY A 486 -26.07 -5.26 7.74
CA GLY A 486 -26.54 -4.25 8.69
C GLY A 486 -25.69 -4.19 9.96
N PRO A 487 -25.99 -3.24 10.88
CA PRO A 487 -25.14 -2.97 12.05
C PRO A 487 -25.01 -4.13 13.04
N ASP A 488 -25.89 -5.12 12.97
CA ASP A 488 -25.84 -6.32 13.80
C ASP A 488 -25.02 -7.45 13.17
N ALA A 489 -24.66 -7.34 11.90
CA ALA A 489 -23.87 -8.31 11.16
C ALA A 489 -22.36 -7.99 11.25
N PRO A 490 -21.49 -8.99 11.03
CA PRO A 490 -20.06 -8.76 10.96
C PRO A 490 -19.66 -7.81 9.83
N CYS A 491 -18.59 -7.05 10.07
CA CYS A 491 -17.96 -6.20 9.05
C CYS A 491 -16.45 -6.10 9.26
N VAL A 492 -15.77 -5.47 8.32
CA VAL A 492 -14.36 -5.09 8.46
C VAL A 492 -14.24 -3.59 8.59
N LEU A 493 -13.36 -3.15 9.50
CA LEU A 493 -12.84 -1.79 9.51
C LEU A 493 -11.47 -1.77 8.85
N GLN A 494 -11.22 -0.73 8.09
CA GLN A 494 -9.88 -0.37 7.65
C GLN A 494 -9.34 0.75 8.53
N MET A 495 -8.13 0.54 9.04
CA MET A 495 -7.38 1.53 9.79
C MET A 495 -6.06 1.79 9.06
N ILE A 496 -5.87 3.01 8.57
CA ILE A 496 -4.68 3.36 7.78
C ILE A 496 -3.71 4.14 8.64
N SER A 497 -2.45 3.73 8.58
CA SER A 497 -1.33 4.44 9.19
C SER A 497 -0.29 4.77 8.13
N CYS A 498 0.06 6.06 8.05
CA CYS A 498 1.21 6.54 7.33
C CYS A 498 2.30 6.83 8.35
N PRO A 499 3.27 5.93 8.54
CA PRO A 499 4.36 6.13 9.49
C PRO A 499 5.20 7.35 9.10
N TYR A 500 5.40 8.28 10.00
CA TYR A 500 6.14 9.52 9.77
C TYR A 500 7.30 9.67 10.75
N SER A 501 8.26 10.55 10.42
CA SER A 501 9.35 10.91 11.32
C SER A 501 8.92 12.07 12.21
N GLU A 502 9.33 12.02 13.50
CA GLU A 502 9.20 13.16 14.41
C GLU A 502 10.33 14.20 14.20
N GLN A 503 11.32 13.86 13.36
CA GLN A 503 12.45 14.75 13.06
C GLN A 503 12.16 15.58 11.80
N SER A 504 11.40 16.64 11.95
CA SER A 504 10.99 17.51 10.83
C SER A 504 12.15 18.29 10.14
N ALA A 505 13.29 18.43 10.82
CA ALA A 505 14.43 19.19 10.31
C ALA A 505 15.41 18.40 9.43
N VAL A 506 15.15 17.10 9.18
CA VAL A 506 16.01 16.27 8.33
C VAL A 506 15.42 16.10 6.93
N PRO A 507 16.25 15.81 5.91
CA PRO A 507 15.76 15.58 4.54
C PRO A 507 14.71 14.47 4.46
N ALA A 508 13.77 14.55 3.50
CA ALA A 508 12.69 13.59 3.29
C ALA A 508 13.19 12.13 3.26
N LYS A 509 14.29 11.85 2.57
CA LYS A 509 14.91 10.51 2.51
C LYS A 509 15.20 9.93 3.90
N GLU A 510 15.70 10.75 4.81
CA GLU A 510 16.01 10.33 6.18
C GLU A 510 14.72 10.16 7.00
N GLN A 511 13.71 10.99 6.78
CA GLN A 511 12.40 10.86 7.42
C GLN A 511 11.71 9.54 7.02
N TYR A 512 11.66 9.22 5.73
CA TYR A 512 11.11 7.94 5.26
C TYR A 512 11.89 6.74 5.79
N ARG A 513 13.21 6.85 5.88
CA ARG A 513 14.05 5.78 6.42
C ARG A 513 13.77 5.54 7.90
N GLU A 514 13.66 6.59 8.71
CA GLU A 514 13.32 6.48 10.14
C GLU A 514 11.92 5.86 10.32
N ALA A 515 10.93 6.37 9.58
CA ALA A 515 9.56 5.87 9.62
C ALA A 515 9.50 4.36 9.29
N ARG A 516 10.23 3.91 8.26
CA ARG A 516 10.35 2.48 7.92
C ARG A 516 10.95 1.65 9.04
N TYR A 517 12.06 2.11 9.63
CA TYR A 517 12.71 1.37 10.72
C TYR A 517 11.81 1.24 11.93
N ARG A 518 11.12 2.32 12.29
CA ARG A 518 10.16 2.31 13.40
C ARG A 518 9.02 1.32 13.11
N MET A 519 8.40 1.40 11.93
CA MET A 519 7.34 0.50 11.52
C MET A 519 7.78 -0.98 11.55
N LEU A 520 8.94 -1.29 10.98
CA LEU A 520 9.45 -2.67 10.95
C LEU A 520 9.83 -3.19 12.34
N GLY A 521 10.32 -2.31 13.22
CA GLY A 521 10.65 -2.63 14.62
C GLY A 521 9.43 -2.74 15.55
N THR A 522 8.25 -2.29 15.12
CA THR A 522 7.04 -2.32 15.94
C THR A 522 6.44 -3.73 15.98
N PRO A 523 6.33 -4.39 17.15
CA PRO A 523 5.75 -5.72 17.28
C PRO A 523 4.22 -5.68 17.17
N PHE A 524 3.59 -6.82 16.87
CA PHE A 524 2.14 -6.94 16.74
C PHE A 524 1.38 -6.45 17.97
N SER A 525 1.87 -6.78 19.17
CA SER A 525 1.23 -6.38 20.43
C SER A 525 1.09 -4.86 20.61
N VAL A 526 1.97 -4.07 20.00
CA VAL A 526 1.87 -2.59 20.02
C VAL A 526 0.76 -2.12 19.09
N TYR A 527 0.63 -2.73 17.91
CA TYR A 527 -0.51 -2.44 17.01
C TYR A 527 -1.84 -2.83 17.65
N GLU A 528 -1.91 -4.03 18.26
CA GLU A 528 -3.12 -4.50 18.94
C GLU A 528 -3.52 -3.57 20.09
N ALA A 529 -2.56 -3.15 20.93
CA ALA A 529 -2.81 -2.23 22.03
C ALA A 529 -3.28 -0.86 21.53
N GLU A 530 -2.69 -0.35 20.46
CA GLU A 530 -3.10 0.92 19.84
C GLU A 530 -4.50 0.84 19.24
N VAL A 531 -4.82 -0.23 18.49
CA VAL A 531 -6.18 -0.43 17.96
C VAL A 531 -7.21 -0.52 19.08
N ARG A 532 -6.87 -1.20 20.18
CA ARG A 532 -7.72 -1.28 21.39
C ARG A 532 -7.96 0.08 22.01
N GLU A 533 -6.90 0.85 22.25
CA GLU A 533 -6.97 2.20 22.81
C GLU A 533 -7.79 3.13 21.91
N HIS A 534 -7.48 3.12 20.62
CA HIS A 534 -8.12 3.96 19.61
C HIS A 534 -9.64 3.70 19.55
N LEU A 535 -10.03 2.46 19.29
CA LEU A 535 -11.46 2.12 19.16
C LEU A 535 -12.23 2.28 20.49
N SER A 536 -11.60 1.98 21.64
CA SER A 536 -12.25 2.15 22.94
C SER A 536 -12.41 3.62 23.34
N GLY A 537 -11.50 4.51 22.92
CA GLY A 537 -11.62 5.96 23.12
C GLY A 537 -12.60 6.62 22.16
N MET A 538 -12.63 6.18 20.90
CA MET A 538 -13.48 6.72 19.86
C MET A 538 -14.95 6.30 20.02
N LEU A 539 -15.20 5.03 20.36
CA LEU A 539 -16.53 4.45 20.39
C LEU A 539 -17.11 4.44 21.81
N SER A 540 -18.40 4.78 21.93
CA SER A 540 -19.10 4.76 23.20
C SER A 540 -19.12 3.37 23.83
N SER A 541 -18.69 3.25 25.08
CA SER A 541 -18.72 1.99 25.85
C SER A 541 -20.13 1.40 26.04
N LYS A 542 -21.16 2.19 25.80
CA LYS A 542 -22.55 1.71 25.76
C LYS A 542 -22.79 0.72 24.63
N TYR A 543 -22.13 0.93 23.48
CA TYR A 543 -22.36 0.16 22.27
C TYR A 543 -21.17 -0.71 21.88
N PHE A 544 -19.96 -0.40 22.36
CA PHE A 544 -18.72 -1.07 21.98
C PHE A 544 -17.96 -1.62 23.20
N ASN A 545 -17.45 -2.83 23.05
CA ASN A 545 -16.46 -3.43 23.94
C ASN A 545 -15.47 -4.20 23.08
N PHE A 546 -14.20 -3.87 23.18
CA PHE A 546 -13.17 -4.44 22.32
C PHE A 546 -13.11 -5.97 22.37
N ASP A 547 -13.11 -6.55 23.59
CA ASP A 547 -12.96 -8.01 23.76
C ASP A 547 -14.19 -8.80 23.30
N ARG A 548 -15.36 -8.17 23.27
CA ARG A 548 -16.59 -8.76 22.75
C ARG A 548 -16.71 -8.62 21.25
N ASP A 549 -16.41 -7.43 20.71
CA ASP A 549 -16.82 -7.03 19.36
C ASP A 549 -15.71 -7.21 18.32
N VAL A 550 -14.43 -7.17 18.73
CA VAL A 550 -13.30 -7.43 17.82
C VAL A 550 -13.01 -8.93 17.79
N ALA A 551 -13.08 -9.52 16.62
CA ALA A 551 -12.88 -10.96 16.43
C ALA A 551 -11.51 -11.30 15.81
N SER A 552 -10.97 -10.42 14.98
CA SER A 552 -9.70 -10.66 14.29
C SER A 552 -8.97 -9.36 13.95
N LEU A 553 -7.66 -9.45 13.78
CA LEU A 553 -6.80 -8.32 13.47
C LEU A 553 -5.67 -8.75 12.52
N THR A 554 -5.54 -8.06 11.39
CA THR A 554 -4.46 -8.24 10.42
C THR A 554 -3.77 -6.92 10.16
N VAL A 555 -2.46 -6.85 10.38
CA VAL A 555 -1.65 -5.65 10.19
C VAL A 555 -0.75 -5.84 8.98
N ASN A 556 -1.12 -5.25 7.87
CA ASN A 556 -0.37 -5.31 6.62
C ASN A 556 0.61 -4.14 6.57
N ARG A 557 1.91 -4.43 6.67
CA ARG A 557 2.97 -3.43 6.69
C ARG A 557 3.66 -3.35 5.34
N TRP A 558 3.80 -2.16 4.82
CA TRP A 558 4.47 -1.86 3.55
C TRP A 558 5.62 -0.89 3.79
N ALA A 559 6.84 -1.40 3.91
CA ALA A 559 8.04 -0.57 4.09
C ALA A 559 8.32 0.31 2.86
N HIS A 560 7.84 -0.11 1.71
CA HIS A 560 7.97 0.56 0.43
C HIS A 560 6.59 0.60 -0.25
N GLY A 561 5.67 1.40 0.29
CA GLY A 561 4.27 1.50 -0.15
C GLY A 561 4.12 2.29 -1.44
N TYR A 562 4.19 3.61 -1.38
CA TYR A 562 4.01 4.49 -2.53
C TYR A 562 5.33 5.05 -3.04
N THR A 563 5.44 5.27 -4.36
CA THR A 563 6.49 6.13 -4.92
C THR A 563 6.21 7.58 -4.55
N VAL A 564 7.26 8.31 -4.17
CA VAL A 564 7.15 9.71 -3.74
C VAL A 564 7.17 10.68 -4.92
N ALA A 565 7.84 10.30 -6.03
CA ALA A 565 7.89 11.12 -7.24
C ALA A 565 6.52 11.19 -7.92
N GLY A 566 6.09 12.40 -8.26
CA GLY A 566 4.89 12.66 -9.07
C GLY A 566 5.24 12.97 -10.53
N ARG A 567 4.23 13.00 -11.41
CA ARG A 567 4.40 13.29 -12.85
C ARG A 567 5.06 14.63 -13.14
N GLU A 568 4.83 15.64 -12.31
CA GLU A 568 5.41 16.98 -12.43
C GLU A 568 6.79 17.11 -11.75
N ASP A 569 7.28 16.04 -11.10
CA ASP A 569 8.59 16.06 -10.46
C ASP A 569 9.70 16.09 -11.52
N PRO A 570 10.77 16.88 -11.34
CA PRO A 570 11.95 16.84 -12.20
C PRO A 570 12.54 15.43 -12.38
N ALA A 571 12.40 14.56 -11.40
CA ALA A 571 12.80 13.15 -11.50
C ALA A 571 12.07 12.38 -12.61
N ALA A 572 10.86 12.79 -12.97
CA ALA A 572 10.04 12.19 -14.04
C ALA A 572 10.36 12.77 -15.44
N GLY A 573 11.01 13.93 -15.49
CA GLY A 573 11.36 14.61 -16.74
C GLY A 573 12.51 13.94 -17.50
N PRO A 574 12.84 14.45 -18.71
CA PRO A 574 13.96 13.96 -19.50
C PRO A 574 15.28 14.04 -18.72
N GLY A 575 15.98 12.92 -18.59
CA GLY A 575 17.24 12.81 -17.84
C GLY A 575 17.09 12.69 -16.32
N GLY A 576 15.86 12.75 -15.80
CA GLY A 576 15.56 12.53 -14.39
C GLY A 576 15.73 11.07 -13.96
N SER A 577 15.74 10.82 -12.64
CA SER A 577 16.05 9.50 -12.08
C SER A 577 15.04 8.42 -12.50
N VAL A 578 13.77 8.77 -12.69
CA VAL A 578 12.74 7.81 -13.16
C VAL A 578 13.00 7.42 -14.61
N THR A 579 13.22 8.40 -15.50
CA THR A 579 13.39 8.15 -16.94
C THR A 579 14.72 7.47 -17.26
N VAL A 580 15.79 7.79 -16.53
CA VAL A 580 17.10 7.14 -16.67
C VAL A 580 17.07 5.73 -16.07
N GLY A 581 16.48 5.59 -14.88
CA GLY A 581 16.44 4.32 -14.16
C GLY A 581 15.69 3.22 -14.90
N ARG A 582 14.59 3.54 -15.56
CA ARG A 582 13.74 2.56 -16.25
C ARG A 582 14.23 2.10 -17.63
N GLN A 583 15.37 2.59 -18.12
CA GLN A 583 15.90 2.18 -19.43
C GLN A 583 16.20 0.68 -19.47
N PRO A 584 16.02 -0.01 -20.60
CA PRO A 584 16.44 -1.39 -20.75
C PRO A 584 17.96 -1.51 -20.68
N HIS A 585 18.44 -2.63 -20.12
CA HIS A 585 19.85 -3.00 -20.11
C HIS A 585 20.03 -4.37 -20.77
N GLY A 586 20.36 -4.39 -22.06
CA GLY A 586 20.46 -5.60 -22.85
C GLY A 586 19.16 -6.44 -22.81
N ARG A 587 19.23 -7.64 -22.23
CA ARG A 587 18.09 -8.56 -22.09
C ARG A 587 17.31 -8.37 -20.77
N ILE A 588 17.63 -7.32 -20.03
CA ILE A 588 16.99 -6.98 -18.75
C ILE A 588 16.19 -5.70 -18.94
N THR A 589 14.89 -5.76 -18.65
CA THR A 589 14.01 -4.58 -18.62
C THR A 589 13.51 -4.31 -17.20
N ILE A 590 13.13 -3.06 -16.92
CA ILE A 590 12.75 -2.62 -15.58
C ILE A 590 11.30 -2.19 -15.59
N ALA A 591 10.47 -2.86 -14.82
CA ALA A 591 9.05 -2.55 -14.62
C ALA A 591 8.84 -1.91 -13.23
N ASN A 592 7.71 -2.13 -12.60
CA ASN A 592 7.27 -1.56 -11.33
C ASN A 592 6.67 -0.15 -11.44
N SER A 593 5.77 0.20 -10.51
CA SER A 593 5.16 1.53 -10.41
C SER A 593 6.18 2.66 -10.18
N ASP A 594 7.36 2.34 -9.61
CA ASP A 594 8.45 3.31 -9.44
C ASP A 594 8.98 3.81 -10.79
N SER A 595 8.79 3.04 -11.87
CA SER A 595 9.18 3.38 -13.24
C SER A 595 8.15 4.29 -13.94
N ALA A 596 6.94 4.40 -13.39
CA ALA A 596 5.99 5.48 -13.65
C ALA A 596 6.03 6.41 -12.44
N PRO A 597 6.05 7.73 -12.61
CA PRO A 597 5.99 8.65 -11.47
C PRO A 597 4.57 8.72 -10.92
N GLU A 598 4.00 7.58 -10.54
CA GLU A 598 2.62 7.44 -10.12
C GLU A 598 2.42 6.19 -9.26
N ALA A 599 1.85 6.38 -8.08
CA ALA A 599 1.61 5.31 -7.11
C ALA A 599 0.24 4.65 -7.34
N ASP A 600 0.03 4.05 -8.50
CA ASP A 600 -1.25 3.58 -9.00
C ASP A 600 -1.14 2.17 -9.60
N ALA A 601 -2.24 1.42 -9.55
CA ALA A 601 -2.32 0.05 -10.06
C ALA A 601 -2.29 0.01 -11.60
N ILE A 602 -2.92 0.98 -12.28
CA ILE A 602 -2.95 1.10 -13.74
C ILE A 602 -1.55 1.41 -14.25
N ALA A 603 -0.87 2.39 -13.63
CA ALA A 603 0.50 2.73 -13.94
C ALA A 603 1.47 1.54 -13.75
N ALA A 604 1.27 0.74 -12.69
CA ALA A 604 2.05 -0.48 -12.48
C ALA A 604 1.87 -1.49 -13.62
N MET A 605 0.64 -1.71 -14.09
CA MET A 605 0.36 -2.62 -15.23
C MET A 605 0.89 -2.06 -16.55
N GLU A 606 0.79 -0.74 -16.76
CA GLU A 606 1.37 -0.06 -17.92
C GLU A 606 2.88 -0.25 -17.98
N MET A 607 3.58 -0.14 -16.84
CA MET A 607 5.03 -0.39 -16.78
C MET A 607 5.38 -1.85 -17.08
N GLY A 608 4.53 -2.79 -16.72
CA GLY A 608 4.65 -4.18 -17.16
C GLY A 608 4.55 -4.32 -18.69
N TYR A 609 3.59 -3.65 -19.31
CA TYR A 609 3.44 -3.61 -20.78
C TYR A 609 4.66 -2.97 -21.46
N ARG A 610 5.09 -1.80 -20.97
CA ARG A 610 6.27 -1.10 -21.49
C ARG A 610 7.51 -2.00 -21.47
N ALA A 611 7.79 -2.64 -20.33
CA ALA A 611 8.95 -3.52 -20.18
C ALA A 611 8.97 -4.67 -21.20
N ILE A 612 7.80 -5.18 -21.60
CA ILE A 612 7.69 -6.21 -22.63
C ILE A 612 7.81 -5.63 -24.06
N THR A 613 7.40 -4.40 -24.28
CA THR A 613 7.58 -3.76 -25.60
C THR A 613 9.04 -3.42 -25.89
N GLU A 614 9.85 -3.25 -24.85
CA GLU A 614 11.29 -2.97 -24.92
C GLU A 614 12.15 -4.23 -25.18
N LEU A 615 11.59 -5.45 -25.07
CA LEU A 615 12.22 -6.72 -25.47
C LEU A 615 12.11 -6.91 -26.98
#